data_9db2665a08a7443ae16587fef118a259
#
_entry.id   9db2665a08a7443ae16587fef118a259
#
_cell.length_a   1.000
_cell.length_b   1.000
_cell.length_c   1.000
_cell.angle_alpha   90.00
_cell.angle_beta   90.00
_cell.angle_gamma   90.00
#
_symmetry.space_group_name_H-M   'P 1'
#
loop_
_entity.id
_entity.type
_entity.pdbx_description
1 polymer ?
#
loop_
_entity_poly.entity_id
_entity_poly.type
_entity_poly.pdbx_seq_one_letter_code
_entity_poly.pdbx_strand_id
1 'polypeptide(L)'
;MKLVRFGEAGSETPGMLDADGTIRDLSGHVADITGAALDAATLDRLRGLDPASLPAVDGNVRLGACVGGIGKFMCIGLNYSDHAAETGADIPEHPILFMKATSAVVGPNDVVMLPRHSTHSDWEVELGVVIGRPCTVSYTHLRAHETYTY
;
A
#
# COMPACT_ATOMS: atom_id res chain seq x y z
N MET A 1 -2.80 -11.86 8.51
CA MET A 1 -3.85 -10.83 8.41
C MET A 1 -3.66 -10.07 7.11
N LYS A 2 -4.72 -9.87 6.34
CA LYS A 2 -4.72 -9.07 5.12
C LYS A 2 -5.74 -7.95 5.31
N LEU A 3 -5.27 -6.70 5.33
CA LEU A 3 -6.13 -5.52 5.47
C LEU A 3 -6.48 -4.98 4.08
N VAL A 4 -7.69 -4.48 3.95
CA VAL A 4 -8.23 -3.89 2.73
C VAL A 4 -9.03 -2.64 3.06
N ARG A 5 -9.23 -1.78 2.07
CA ARG A 5 -10.20 -0.69 2.13
C ARG A 5 -11.20 -0.89 1.00
N PHE A 6 -12.49 -0.80 1.30
CA PHE A 6 -13.56 -1.10 0.34
C PHE A 6 -14.62 0.01 0.33
N GLY A 7 -15.36 0.11 -0.76
CA GLY A 7 -16.43 1.08 -0.94
C GLY A 7 -16.08 2.20 -1.93
N GLU A 8 -16.84 3.28 -1.88
CA GLU A 8 -16.71 4.40 -2.81
C GLU A 8 -15.38 5.12 -2.66
N ALA A 9 -14.84 5.60 -3.79
CA ALA A 9 -13.58 6.32 -3.81
C ALA A 9 -13.64 7.58 -2.94
N GLY A 10 -12.70 7.71 -2.01
CA GLY A 10 -12.60 8.83 -1.08
C GLY A 10 -13.44 8.69 0.19
N SER A 11 -14.22 7.61 0.31
CA SER A 11 -14.99 7.27 1.52
C SER A 11 -14.95 5.78 1.81
N GLU A 12 -13.79 5.18 1.55
CA GLU A 12 -13.57 3.76 1.80
C GLU A 12 -13.71 3.40 3.28
N THR A 13 -14.19 2.20 3.52
CA THR A 13 -14.33 1.58 4.84
C THR A 13 -13.19 0.58 5.07
N PRO A 14 -12.62 0.51 6.30
CA PRO A 14 -11.59 -0.47 6.62
C PRO A 14 -12.18 -1.89 6.69
N GLY A 15 -11.43 -2.86 6.20
CA GLY A 15 -11.81 -4.26 6.25
C GLY A 15 -10.60 -5.20 6.38
N MET A 16 -10.88 -6.47 6.60
CA MET A 16 -9.89 -7.53 6.47
C MET A 16 -10.45 -8.68 5.64
N LEU A 17 -9.56 -9.41 4.98
CA LEU A 17 -9.92 -10.66 4.32
C LEU A 17 -9.80 -11.80 5.31
N ASP A 18 -10.84 -12.63 5.39
CA ASP A 18 -10.75 -13.90 6.09
C ASP A 18 -10.14 -15.01 5.21
N ALA A 19 -10.20 -16.25 5.67
CA ALA A 19 -9.52 -17.37 5.02
C ALA A 19 -10.11 -17.74 3.64
N ASP A 20 -11.38 -17.49 3.43
CA ASP A 20 -12.09 -17.78 2.17
C ASP A 20 -12.12 -16.58 1.21
N GLY A 21 -11.53 -15.44 1.62
CA GLY A 21 -11.48 -14.22 0.84
C GLY A 21 -12.67 -13.29 1.05
N THR A 22 -13.59 -13.60 1.96
CA THR A 22 -14.68 -12.71 2.33
C THR A 22 -14.13 -11.47 3.02
N ILE A 23 -14.60 -10.30 2.60
CA ILE A 23 -14.28 -9.04 3.29
C ILE A 23 -15.08 -8.97 4.59
N ARG A 24 -14.40 -8.68 5.68
CA ARG A 24 -14.97 -8.46 7.00
C ARG A 24 -14.82 -7.00 7.39
N ASP A 25 -15.91 -6.36 7.80
CA ASP A 25 -15.94 -4.95 8.16
C ASP A 25 -15.21 -4.70 9.48
N LEU A 26 -14.25 -3.77 9.46
CA LEU A 26 -13.46 -3.34 10.61
C LEU A 26 -13.87 -1.96 11.15
N SER A 27 -14.91 -1.32 10.63
CA SER A 27 -15.29 0.04 11.01
C SER A 27 -15.63 0.19 12.50
N GLY A 28 -16.05 -0.88 13.16
CA GLY A 28 -16.22 -0.93 14.61
C GLY A 28 -14.93 -0.99 15.43
N HIS A 29 -13.78 -1.17 14.79
CA HIS A 29 -12.48 -1.37 15.44
C HIS A 29 -11.45 -0.30 15.10
N VAL A 30 -11.45 0.22 13.87
CA VAL A 30 -10.61 1.32 13.40
C VAL A 30 -11.41 2.22 12.48
N ALA A 31 -11.09 3.51 12.48
CA ALA A 31 -11.80 4.46 11.62
C ALA A 31 -11.41 4.29 10.13
N ASP A 32 -10.14 4.01 9.86
CA ASP A 32 -9.61 3.75 8.52
C ASP A 32 -8.23 3.09 8.62
N ILE A 33 -7.76 2.48 7.53
CA ILE A 33 -6.40 1.95 7.41
C ILE A 33 -5.46 3.08 6.98
N THR A 34 -5.02 3.88 7.94
CA THR A 34 -4.08 4.98 7.77
C THR A 34 -2.86 4.77 8.64
N GLY A 35 -1.88 5.70 8.61
CA GLY A 35 -0.70 5.62 9.46
C GLY A 35 -1.02 5.40 10.94
N ALA A 36 -2.12 5.98 11.45
CA ALA A 36 -2.55 5.80 12.85
C ALA A 36 -3.04 4.37 13.16
N ALA A 37 -3.55 3.64 12.17
CA ALA A 37 -4.01 2.25 12.34
C ALA A 37 -2.88 1.22 12.12
N LEU A 38 -1.71 1.65 11.69
CA LEU A 38 -0.57 0.78 11.36
C LEU A 38 0.45 0.67 12.48
N ASP A 39 0.21 1.28 13.65
CA ASP A 39 1.05 1.08 14.82
C ASP A 39 0.97 -0.37 15.33
N ALA A 40 2.04 -0.82 16.01
CA ALA A 40 2.14 -2.21 16.45
C ALA A 40 0.99 -2.64 17.36
N ALA A 41 0.56 -1.80 18.29
CA ALA A 41 -0.49 -2.14 19.24
C ALA A 41 -1.85 -2.31 18.54
N THR A 42 -2.18 -1.43 17.60
CA THR A 42 -3.38 -1.55 16.79
C THR A 42 -3.34 -2.79 15.91
N LEU A 43 -2.21 -3.06 15.24
CA LEU A 43 -2.06 -4.26 14.42
C LEU A 43 -2.16 -5.55 15.24
N ASP A 44 -1.62 -5.58 16.45
CA ASP A 44 -1.71 -6.75 17.35
C ASP A 44 -3.15 -6.97 17.83
N ARG A 45 -3.86 -5.90 18.14
CA ARG A 45 -5.30 -5.96 18.47
C ARG A 45 -6.12 -6.51 17.29
N LEU A 46 -5.88 -6.03 16.07
CA LEU A 46 -6.57 -6.52 14.88
C LEU A 46 -6.24 -7.98 14.56
N ARG A 47 -4.99 -8.43 14.78
CA ARG A 47 -4.61 -9.85 14.63
C ARG A 47 -5.31 -10.77 15.61
N GLY A 48 -5.67 -10.25 16.78
CA GLY A 48 -6.39 -11.00 17.80
C GLY A 48 -7.89 -11.15 17.54
N LEU A 49 -8.45 -10.48 16.53
CA LEU A 49 -9.87 -10.63 16.18
C LEU A 49 -10.10 -11.97 15.47
N ASP A 50 -11.23 -12.59 15.78
CA ASP A 50 -11.77 -13.69 14.98
C ASP A 50 -12.52 -13.10 13.76
N PRO A 51 -12.02 -13.27 12.53
CA PRO A 51 -12.67 -12.72 11.35
C PRO A 51 -14.13 -13.21 11.19
N ALA A 52 -14.43 -14.43 11.59
CA ALA A 52 -15.78 -14.98 11.47
C ALA A 52 -16.82 -14.26 12.37
N SER A 53 -16.35 -13.58 13.42
CA SER A 53 -17.21 -12.79 14.32
C SER A 53 -17.54 -11.39 13.77
N LEU A 54 -16.83 -10.94 12.72
CA LEU A 54 -17.02 -9.63 12.13
C LEU A 54 -18.11 -9.63 11.06
N PRO A 55 -18.82 -8.50 10.86
CA PRO A 55 -19.81 -8.41 9.79
C PRO A 55 -19.20 -8.72 8.43
N ALA A 56 -19.83 -9.63 7.69
CA ALA A 56 -19.45 -9.90 6.31
C ALA A 56 -19.93 -8.76 5.40
N VAL A 57 -19.11 -8.39 4.44
CA VAL A 57 -19.45 -7.43 3.40
C VAL A 57 -19.91 -8.21 2.18
N ASP A 58 -21.15 -7.97 1.76
CA ASP A 58 -21.77 -8.68 0.64
C ASP A 58 -21.36 -8.09 -0.71
N GLY A 59 -21.23 -8.97 -1.68
CA GLY A 59 -21.14 -8.64 -3.10
C GLY A 59 -19.76 -8.17 -3.59
N ASN A 60 -19.75 -7.75 -4.84
CA ASN A 60 -18.56 -7.20 -5.50
C ASN A 60 -18.41 -5.71 -5.16
N VAL A 61 -17.89 -5.42 -3.99
CA VAL A 61 -17.57 -4.05 -3.60
C VAL A 61 -16.25 -3.62 -4.23
N ARG A 62 -16.13 -2.32 -4.58
CA ARG A 62 -14.86 -1.75 -5.03
C ARG A 62 -13.84 -1.86 -3.92
N LEU A 63 -12.61 -2.25 -4.26
CA LEU A 63 -11.45 -2.13 -3.38
C LEU A 63 -10.73 -0.82 -3.69
N GLY A 64 -10.45 -0.04 -2.67
CA GLY A 64 -9.59 1.13 -2.75
C GLY A 64 -8.12 0.79 -2.56
N ALA A 65 -7.27 1.80 -2.57
CA ALA A 65 -5.89 1.64 -2.13
C ALA A 65 -5.87 1.05 -0.72
N CYS A 66 -4.97 0.08 -0.48
CA CYS A 66 -4.94 -0.66 0.79
C CYS A 66 -4.61 0.20 2.02
N VAL A 67 -4.07 1.40 1.81
CA VAL A 67 -3.77 2.40 2.85
C VAL A 67 -4.31 3.75 2.41
N GLY A 68 -4.98 4.45 3.32
CA GLY A 68 -5.43 5.82 3.15
C GLY A 68 -4.46 6.85 3.74
N GLY A 69 -4.65 8.12 3.40
CA GLY A 69 -3.89 9.23 3.98
C GLY A 69 -2.41 9.22 3.60
N ILE A 70 -2.06 8.75 2.41
CA ILE A 70 -0.67 8.68 1.93
C ILE A 70 -0.11 10.09 1.74
N GLY A 71 0.88 10.46 2.57
CA GLY A 71 1.54 11.77 2.48
C GLY A 71 2.67 11.82 1.44
N LYS A 72 3.38 10.70 1.26
CA LYS A 72 4.48 10.56 0.30
C LYS A 72 4.44 9.19 -0.35
N PHE A 73 4.72 9.17 -1.65
CA PHE A 73 4.86 7.94 -2.43
C PHE A 73 6.25 7.93 -3.06
N MET A 74 7.18 7.27 -2.37
CA MET A 74 8.60 7.23 -2.72
C MET A 74 8.88 5.95 -3.49
N CYS A 75 9.69 6.03 -4.54
CA CYS A 75 10.03 4.91 -5.41
C CYS A 75 11.55 4.78 -5.53
N ILE A 76 12.00 3.54 -5.73
CA ILE A 76 13.41 3.23 -6.04
C ILE A 76 13.49 2.73 -7.48
N GLY A 77 14.15 3.49 -8.34
CA GLY A 77 14.32 3.13 -9.75
C GLY A 77 15.40 2.05 -9.95
N LEU A 78 15.25 1.26 -11.03
CA LEU A 78 16.13 0.16 -11.40
C LEU A 78 16.44 -0.79 -10.23
N ASN A 79 15.42 -1.08 -9.43
CA ASN A 79 15.54 -1.85 -8.19
C ASN A 79 15.57 -3.37 -8.43
N TYR A 80 15.36 -3.80 -9.69
CA TYR A 80 15.40 -5.20 -10.10
C TYR A 80 16.50 -5.38 -11.15
N SER A 81 17.37 -6.38 -10.96
CA SER A 81 18.51 -6.63 -11.84
C SER A 81 18.10 -7.07 -13.26
N ASP A 82 16.98 -7.76 -13.39
CA ASP A 82 16.40 -8.14 -14.67
C ASP A 82 15.89 -6.93 -15.45
N HIS A 83 15.26 -5.97 -14.78
CA HIS A 83 14.85 -4.70 -15.38
C HIS A 83 16.05 -3.88 -15.88
N ALA A 84 17.14 -3.80 -15.11
CA ALA A 84 18.38 -3.16 -15.56
C ALA A 84 18.94 -3.84 -16.81
N ALA A 85 18.96 -5.18 -16.84
CA ALA A 85 19.43 -5.95 -17.99
C ALA A 85 18.54 -5.76 -19.23
N GLU A 86 17.22 -5.74 -19.07
CA GLU A 86 16.24 -5.52 -20.14
C GLU A 86 16.40 -4.15 -20.79
N THR A 87 16.64 -3.12 -20.01
CA THR A 87 16.85 -1.75 -20.49
C THR A 87 18.27 -1.46 -20.94
N GLY A 88 19.20 -2.40 -20.76
CA GLY A 88 20.62 -2.23 -21.06
C GLY A 88 21.31 -1.22 -20.13
N ALA A 89 20.76 -0.98 -18.96
CA ALA A 89 21.32 -0.09 -17.96
C ALA A 89 22.24 -0.84 -17.00
N ASP A 90 23.27 -0.16 -16.51
CA ASP A 90 24.09 -0.67 -15.42
C ASP A 90 23.28 -0.71 -14.12
N ILE A 91 23.57 -1.68 -13.25
CA ILE A 91 22.98 -1.73 -11.91
C ILE A 91 23.48 -0.52 -11.12
N PRO A 92 22.58 0.34 -10.60
CA PRO A 92 22.99 1.54 -9.88
C PRO A 92 23.79 1.22 -8.62
N GLU A 93 24.91 1.91 -8.42
CA GLU A 93 25.71 1.82 -7.19
C GLU A 93 24.96 2.37 -5.98
N HIS A 94 24.10 3.37 -6.20
CA HIS A 94 23.26 3.99 -5.18
C HIS A 94 21.78 3.95 -5.58
N PRO A 95 20.84 3.85 -4.62
CA PRO A 95 19.41 3.86 -4.92
C PRO A 95 18.99 5.11 -5.70
N ILE A 96 18.30 4.93 -6.81
CA ILE A 96 17.68 6.03 -7.58
C ILE A 96 16.34 6.34 -6.91
N LEU A 97 16.30 7.41 -6.12
CA LEU A 97 15.10 7.82 -5.39
C LEU A 97 14.28 8.81 -6.22
N PHE A 98 12.99 8.53 -6.39
CA PHE A 98 12.04 9.45 -7.01
C PHE A 98 10.67 9.35 -6.34
N MET A 99 9.72 10.21 -6.73
CA MET A 99 8.38 10.23 -6.15
C MET A 99 7.32 10.20 -7.25
N LYS A 100 6.23 9.50 -6.96
CA LYS A 100 4.97 9.63 -7.71
C LYS A 100 4.01 10.55 -6.93
N ALA A 101 3.14 11.27 -7.65
CA ALA A 101 2.10 12.06 -7.00
C ALA A 101 1.16 11.15 -6.21
N THR A 102 0.81 11.53 -4.98
CA THR A 102 -0.13 10.73 -4.17
C THR A 102 -1.51 10.64 -4.81
N SER A 103 -1.88 11.60 -5.65
CA SER A 103 -3.10 11.57 -6.47
C SER A 103 -3.10 10.49 -7.56
N ALA A 104 -1.94 9.85 -7.85
CA ALA A 104 -1.87 8.72 -8.77
C ALA A 104 -2.25 7.38 -8.10
N VAL A 105 -2.45 7.37 -6.78
CA VAL A 105 -2.82 6.14 -6.06
C VAL A 105 -4.32 5.88 -6.26
N VAL A 106 -4.62 4.71 -6.78
CA VAL A 106 -5.98 4.22 -7.05
C VAL A 106 -6.17 2.83 -6.47
N GLY A 107 -7.39 2.34 -6.48
CA GLY A 107 -7.68 0.95 -6.09
C GLY A 107 -7.19 -0.05 -7.16
N PRO A 108 -7.06 -1.34 -6.79
CA PRO A 108 -6.45 -2.35 -7.66
C PRO A 108 -7.22 -2.63 -8.95
N ASN A 109 -8.51 -2.28 -9.00
CA ASN A 109 -9.37 -2.49 -10.16
C ASN A 109 -9.94 -1.17 -10.71
N ASP A 110 -9.42 -0.03 -10.25
CA ASP A 110 -9.83 1.27 -10.76
C ASP A 110 -9.29 1.53 -12.17
N VAL A 111 -9.96 2.39 -12.89
CA VAL A 111 -9.54 2.76 -14.25
C VAL A 111 -8.31 3.66 -14.18
N VAL A 112 -7.27 3.29 -14.91
CA VAL A 112 -6.09 4.13 -15.16
C VAL A 112 -6.31 4.94 -16.42
N MET A 113 -6.31 6.26 -16.31
CA MET A 113 -6.45 7.16 -17.44
C MET A 113 -5.12 7.36 -18.15
N LEU A 114 -5.03 6.92 -19.40
CA LEU A 114 -3.86 7.18 -20.22
C LEU A 114 -3.84 8.63 -20.69
N PRO A 115 -2.70 9.33 -20.67
CA PRO A 115 -2.58 10.67 -21.20
C PRO A 115 -2.90 10.71 -22.70
N ARG A 116 -3.52 11.81 -23.16
CA ARG A 116 -3.77 12.02 -24.61
C ARG A 116 -2.45 11.96 -25.37
N HIS A 117 -2.47 11.26 -26.49
CA HIS A 117 -1.29 11.08 -27.37
C HIS A 117 -0.15 10.27 -26.78
N SER A 118 -0.32 9.64 -25.62
CA SER A 118 0.64 8.67 -25.11
C SER A 118 0.52 7.35 -25.87
N THR A 119 1.66 6.87 -26.37
CA THR A 119 1.79 5.56 -27.05
C THR A 119 2.76 4.63 -26.32
N HIS A 120 3.32 5.07 -25.21
CA HIS A 120 4.38 4.38 -24.45
C HIS A 120 3.98 4.27 -22.98
N SER A 121 2.75 3.82 -22.72
CA SER A 121 2.31 3.49 -21.36
C SER A 121 2.61 2.03 -21.09
N ASP A 122 3.24 1.77 -19.95
CA ASP A 122 3.61 0.43 -19.52
C ASP A 122 3.16 0.19 -18.08
N TRP A 123 3.20 -1.04 -17.65
CA TRP A 123 2.83 -1.48 -16.32
C TRP A 123 4.06 -1.99 -15.57
N GLU A 124 4.04 -1.89 -14.26
CA GLU A 124 5.12 -2.34 -13.39
C GLU A 124 4.55 -3.21 -12.28
N VAL A 125 5.33 -4.18 -11.81
CA VAL A 125 5.04 -4.97 -10.60
C VAL A 125 6.09 -4.64 -9.57
N GLU A 126 5.65 -4.10 -8.44
CA GLU A 126 6.54 -3.60 -7.40
C GLU A 126 6.16 -4.12 -6.01
N LEU A 127 7.16 -4.24 -5.14
CA LEU A 127 6.94 -4.47 -3.73
C LEU A 127 6.66 -3.12 -3.03
N GLY A 128 5.42 -2.94 -2.57
CA GLY A 128 5.04 -1.79 -1.76
C GLY A 128 5.37 -1.99 -0.28
N VAL A 129 6.05 -1.03 0.34
CA VAL A 129 6.32 -1.01 1.78
C VAL A 129 5.63 0.19 2.40
N VAL A 130 4.85 -0.03 3.47
CA VAL A 130 4.16 1.02 4.21
C VAL A 130 4.84 1.24 5.55
N ILE A 131 5.23 2.49 5.80
CA ILE A 131 5.89 2.87 7.06
C ILE A 131 4.82 3.02 8.15
N GLY A 132 4.85 2.13 9.15
CA GLY A 132 3.82 2.03 10.20
C GLY A 132 4.04 2.93 11.42
N ARG A 133 5.17 3.63 11.51
CA ARG A 133 5.45 4.57 12.61
C ARG A 133 6.40 5.68 12.18
N PRO A 134 6.33 6.88 12.78
CA PRO A 134 7.33 7.92 12.56
C PRO A 134 8.74 7.40 12.85
N CYS A 135 9.68 7.66 11.93
CA CYS A 135 11.06 7.30 12.07
C CYS A 135 11.95 8.48 11.67
N THR A 136 12.86 8.89 12.55
CA THR A 136 13.78 9.99 12.32
C THR A 136 15.18 9.52 12.68
N VAL A 137 16.15 9.73 11.79
CA VAL A 137 17.55 9.35 11.98
C VAL A 137 17.68 7.88 12.39
N SER A 138 17.67 6.99 11.43
CA SER A 138 17.83 5.56 11.66
C SER A 138 19.13 5.04 11.09
N TYR A 139 19.75 4.09 11.77
CA TYR A 139 20.97 3.45 11.32
C TYR A 139 20.64 2.12 10.65
N THR A 140 21.05 1.95 9.41
CA THR A 140 20.76 0.76 8.58
C THR A 140 21.18 -0.56 9.22
N HIS A 141 22.23 -0.57 10.04
CA HIS A 141 22.71 -1.78 10.73
C HIS A 141 21.89 -2.11 11.99
N LEU A 142 21.07 -1.20 12.51
CA LEU A 142 20.20 -1.44 13.65
C LEU A 142 18.76 -1.79 13.23
N ARG A 143 18.35 -1.36 12.03
CA ARG A 143 17.01 -1.57 11.52
C ARG A 143 17.04 -1.59 9.99
N ALA A 144 17.16 -2.76 9.43
CA ALA A 144 17.28 -2.97 7.98
C ALA A 144 16.06 -2.51 7.14
N HIS A 145 14.98 -2.04 7.78
CA HIS A 145 13.71 -1.72 7.11
C HIS A 145 13.22 -0.29 7.39
N GLU A 146 14.10 0.60 7.82
CA GLU A 146 13.69 1.96 8.13
C GLU A 146 13.98 2.88 6.97
N THR A 147 12.92 3.32 6.33
CA THR A 147 12.94 4.44 5.41
C THR A 147 12.53 5.71 6.15
N TYR A 148 13.20 6.81 5.85
CA TYR A 148 12.89 8.11 6.43
C TYR A 148 11.52 8.57 5.98
N THR A 149 10.65 8.89 6.93
CA THR A 149 9.45 9.71 6.68
C THR A 149 9.73 11.13 7.15
N TYR A 150 9.75 12.07 6.25
CA TYR A 150 9.68 13.49 6.57
C TYR A 150 8.22 13.95 6.46
#